data_369681dcc6da08dd28518c4294e80765
#
_entry.id   369681dcc6da08dd28518c4294e80765
#
_cell.length_a   1.000
_cell.length_b   1.000
_cell.length_c   1.000
_cell.angle_alpha   90.00
_cell.angle_beta   90.00
_cell.angle_gamma   90.00
#
_symmetry.space_group_name_H-M   'P 1'
#
loop_
_entity.id
_entity.type
_entity.pdbx_description
1 polymer ?
#
loop_
_entity_poly.entity_id
_entity_poly.type
_entity_poly.pdbx_seq_one_letter_code
_entity_poly.pdbx_strand_id
1 'polypeptide(L)'
;MKHIKSYLLYAALFISMMTNFILVIEVNHLKDDILLTEETAIAQDTLSDWDIFTLALIKVESEYNNDAVSSAGAKGYFQMTPIYVKEVNRIHNTDFTFDQVTDFYKAYEIFDLMQKAHNPEYNMDRALELHNGKHNWYRKKVYQEMKNIRIYEDMRSKIKNIQ
;
A
#
# COMPACT_ATOMS: atom_id res chain seq x y z
N MET A 1 6.36 -39.81 -58.78
CA MET A 1 6.05 -40.24 -57.40
C MET A 1 7.19 -39.97 -56.40
N LYS A 2 8.48 -40.16 -56.72
CA LYS A 2 9.62 -39.93 -55.78
C LYS A 2 9.72 -38.47 -55.34
N HIS A 3 9.54 -37.48 -56.21
CA HIS A 3 9.69 -36.05 -55.89
C HIS A 3 8.57 -35.53 -54.94
N ILE A 4 7.34 -36.03 -55.06
CA ILE A 4 6.22 -35.60 -54.20
C ILE A 4 6.47 -36.01 -52.73
N LYS A 5 7.02 -37.22 -52.51
CA LYS A 5 7.34 -37.67 -51.14
C LYS A 5 8.44 -36.82 -50.49
N SER A 6 9.40 -36.35 -51.31
CA SER A 6 10.46 -35.45 -50.81
C SER A 6 9.89 -34.07 -50.40
N TYR A 7 9.01 -33.48 -51.24
CA TYR A 7 8.37 -32.20 -50.87
C TYR A 7 7.48 -32.28 -49.63
N LEU A 8 6.75 -33.37 -49.45
CA LEU A 8 5.95 -33.60 -48.27
C LEU A 8 6.81 -33.72 -46.98
N LEU A 9 7.97 -34.37 -47.09
CA LEU A 9 8.91 -34.50 -46.01
C LEU A 9 9.49 -33.12 -45.62
N TYR A 10 9.93 -32.30 -46.59
CA TYR A 10 10.43 -30.95 -46.30
C TYR A 10 9.35 -30.03 -45.76
N ALA A 11 8.12 -30.12 -46.24
CA ALA A 11 7.00 -29.37 -45.70
C ALA A 11 6.71 -29.74 -44.23
N ALA A 12 6.74 -31.04 -43.88
CA ALA A 12 6.55 -31.51 -42.52
C ALA A 12 7.66 -31.05 -41.58
N LEU A 13 8.92 -31.09 -42.01
CA LEU A 13 10.07 -30.57 -41.27
C LEU A 13 9.97 -29.06 -41.04
N PHE A 14 9.57 -28.31 -42.07
CA PHE A 14 9.37 -26.86 -41.99
C PHE A 14 8.26 -26.50 -40.99
N ILE A 15 7.12 -27.20 -41.03
CA ILE A 15 6.01 -27.01 -40.07
C ILE A 15 6.47 -27.31 -38.66
N SER A 16 7.21 -28.41 -38.42
CA SER A 16 7.76 -28.76 -37.11
C SER A 16 8.74 -27.73 -36.60
N MET A 17 9.58 -27.16 -37.45
CA MET A 17 10.50 -26.08 -37.08
C MET A 17 9.75 -24.79 -36.71
N MET A 18 8.72 -24.42 -37.45
CA MET A 18 7.90 -23.25 -37.19
C MET A 18 7.10 -23.39 -35.89
N THR A 19 6.53 -24.58 -35.60
CA THR A 19 5.83 -24.81 -34.35
C THR A 19 6.76 -24.73 -33.13
N ASN A 20 7.97 -25.28 -33.23
CA ASN A 20 8.97 -25.13 -32.17
C ASN A 20 9.41 -23.67 -31.99
N PHE A 21 9.55 -22.90 -33.07
CA PHE A 21 9.90 -21.50 -33.00
C PHE A 21 8.81 -20.65 -32.31
N ILE A 22 7.53 -20.90 -32.65
CA ILE A 22 6.38 -20.25 -32.00
C ILE A 22 6.35 -20.59 -30.51
N LEU A 23 6.55 -21.86 -30.15
CA LEU A 23 6.55 -22.31 -28.76
C LEU A 23 7.65 -21.61 -27.95
N VAL A 24 8.84 -21.41 -28.51
CA VAL A 24 9.94 -20.70 -27.85
C VAL A 24 9.59 -19.22 -27.62
N ILE A 25 8.91 -18.57 -28.57
CA ILE A 25 8.46 -17.18 -28.40
C ILE A 25 7.42 -17.09 -27.28
N GLU A 26 6.43 -17.98 -27.24
CA GLU A 26 5.40 -18.01 -26.20
C GLU A 26 5.99 -18.27 -24.82
N VAL A 27 6.94 -19.21 -24.69
CA VAL A 27 7.61 -19.48 -23.41
C VAL A 27 8.43 -18.27 -22.92
N ASN A 28 9.09 -17.54 -23.82
CA ASN A 28 9.83 -16.35 -23.44
C ASN A 28 8.88 -15.23 -23.02
N HIS A 29 7.77 -15.03 -23.73
CA HIS A 29 6.75 -14.03 -23.33
C HIS A 29 6.14 -14.34 -21.96
N LEU A 30 5.83 -15.61 -21.69
CA LEU A 30 5.34 -16.06 -20.38
C LEU A 30 6.36 -15.83 -19.26
N LYS A 31 7.65 -16.01 -19.53
CA LYS A 31 8.72 -15.72 -18.56
C LYS A 31 8.80 -14.24 -18.24
N ASP A 32 8.71 -13.37 -19.25
CA ASP A 32 8.73 -11.92 -19.06
C ASP A 32 7.50 -11.47 -18.27
N ASP A 33 6.31 -12.02 -18.55
CA ASP A 33 5.09 -11.74 -17.79
C ASP A 33 5.17 -12.21 -16.32
N ILE A 34 5.78 -13.38 -16.06
CA ILE A 34 6.00 -13.89 -14.70
C ILE A 34 6.97 -12.98 -13.94
N LEU A 35 8.09 -12.59 -14.56
CA LEU A 35 9.07 -11.68 -13.95
C LEU A 35 8.46 -10.33 -13.61
N LEU A 36 7.63 -9.76 -14.52
CA LEU A 36 6.91 -8.52 -14.27
C LEU A 36 5.90 -8.65 -13.13
N THR A 37 5.19 -9.78 -13.04
CA THR A 37 4.25 -10.03 -11.95
C THR A 37 4.95 -10.25 -10.61
N GLU A 38 6.10 -10.93 -10.57
CA GLU A 38 6.93 -11.06 -9.36
C GLU A 38 7.51 -9.71 -8.92
N GLU A 39 8.04 -8.91 -9.84
CA GLU A 39 8.59 -7.59 -9.53
C GLU A 39 7.50 -6.63 -9.01
N THR A 40 6.30 -6.65 -9.61
CA THR A 40 5.15 -5.86 -9.13
C THR A 40 4.62 -6.37 -7.78
N ALA A 41 4.62 -7.68 -7.53
CA ALA A 41 4.23 -8.26 -6.25
C ALA A 41 5.24 -7.91 -5.13
N ILE A 42 6.54 -7.91 -5.44
CA ILE A 42 7.60 -7.49 -4.50
C ILE A 42 7.50 -5.99 -4.21
N ALA A 43 7.22 -5.16 -5.22
CA ALA A 43 7.02 -3.72 -5.05
C ALA A 43 5.76 -3.40 -4.22
N GLN A 44 4.72 -4.25 -4.26
CA GLN A 44 3.53 -4.13 -3.42
C GLN A 44 3.72 -4.58 -1.96
N ASP A 45 4.76 -5.37 -1.66
CA ASP A 45 5.04 -5.87 -0.30
C ASP A 45 5.90 -4.88 0.53
N THR A 46 6.31 -3.74 -0.03
CA THR A 46 7.05 -2.70 0.69
C THR A 46 6.14 -1.52 1.03
N LEU A 47 6.08 -1.19 2.32
CA LEU A 47 5.35 -0.03 2.81
C LEU A 47 5.96 1.26 2.26
N SER A 48 5.14 2.18 1.73
CA SER A 48 5.59 3.52 1.40
C SER A 48 5.94 4.32 2.66
N ASP A 49 6.67 5.41 2.52
CA ASP A 49 6.96 6.30 3.65
C ASP A 49 5.69 6.87 4.29
N TRP A 50 4.64 7.08 3.50
CA TRP A 50 3.33 7.51 4.00
C TRP A 50 2.60 6.41 4.78
N ASP A 51 2.70 5.16 4.34
CA ASP A 51 2.15 4.02 5.09
C ASP A 51 2.85 3.86 6.43
N ILE A 52 4.19 3.92 6.45
CA ILE A 52 5.00 3.88 7.68
C ILE A 52 4.63 5.03 8.60
N PHE A 53 4.47 6.25 8.08
CA PHE A 53 4.02 7.41 8.83
C PHE A 53 2.63 7.19 9.44
N THR A 54 1.68 6.70 8.66
CA THR A 54 0.31 6.45 9.09
C THR A 54 0.25 5.40 10.19
N LEU A 55 0.99 4.29 10.04
CA LEU A 55 1.12 3.26 11.07
C LEU A 55 1.74 3.80 12.36
N ALA A 56 2.78 4.63 12.25
CA ALA A 56 3.42 5.26 13.39
C ALA A 56 2.47 6.23 14.11
N LEU A 57 1.68 6.99 13.36
CA LEU A 57 0.64 7.86 13.88
C LEU A 57 -0.40 7.07 14.68
N ILE A 58 -0.96 6.01 14.11
CA ILE A 58 -1.91 5.11 14.79
C ILE A 58 -1.30 4.50 16.06
N LYS A 59 -0.03 4.08 15.99
CA LYS A 59 0.67 3.55 17.17
C LYS A 59 0.73 4.57 18.31
N VAL A 60 1.00 5.82 17.98
CA VAL A 60 1.11 6.91 18.97
C VAL A 60 -0.24 7.30 19.55
N GLU A 61 -1.30 7.28 18.72
CA GLU A 61 -2.65 7.71 19.10
C GLU A 61 -3.42 6.68 19.94
N SER A 62 -3.38 5.42 19.52
CA SER A 62 -4.25 4.39 20.08
C SER A 62 -3.53 3.08 20.45
N GLU A 63 -2.23 2.95 20.17
CA GLU A 63 -1.50 1.68 20.23
C GLU A 63 -2.15 0.56 19.38
N TYR A 64 -2.74 0.95 18.25
CA TYR A 64 -3.54 0.11 17.34
C TYR A 64 -4.87 -0.38 17.94
N ASN A 65 -5.34 0.22 19.01
CA ASN A 65 -6.61 -0.13 19.65
C ASN A 65 -7.76 0.67 19.00
N ASN A 66 -8.67 -0.04 18.31
CA ASN A 66 -9.86 0.55 17.68
C ASN A 66 -10.89 1.08 18.70
N ASP A 67 -10.90 0.54 19.92
CA ASP A 67 -11.83 0.92 20.97
C ASP A 67 -11.28 2.00 21.88
N ALA A 68 -10.08 2.51 21.59
CA ALA A 68 -9.45 3.56 22.39
C ALA A 68 -10.33 4.82 22.43
N VAL A 69 -10.57 5.33 23.64
CA VAL A 69 -11.30 6.58 23.89
C VAL A 69 -10.48 7.46 24.82
N SER A 70 -10.16 8.68 24.40
CA SER A 70 -9.45 9.64 25.23
C SER A 70 -10.38 10.33 26.23
N SER A 71 -9.80 10.96 27.25
CA SER A 71 -10.55 11.81 28.20
C SER A 71 -11.26 12.99 27.53
N ALA A 72 -10.79 13.42 26.35
CA ALA A 72 -11.40 14.47 25.55
C ALA A 72 -12.47 13.95 24.56
N GLY A 73 -12.77 12.64 24.58
CA GLY A 73 -13.77 12.02 23.71
C GLY A 73 -13.30 11.70 22.29
N ALA A 74 -12.00 11.77 22.02
CA ALA A 74 -11.45 11.27 20.76
C ALA A 74 -11.50 9.74 20.73
N LYS A 75 -11.80 9.15 19.56
CA LYS A 75 -12.01 7.69 19.43
C LYS A 75 -11.17 7.08 18.29
N GLY A 76 -10.95 5.77 18.44
CA GLY A 76 -10.47 4.87 17.39
C GLY A 76 -9.00 4.99 17.08
N TYR A 77 -8.60 4.37 16.00
CA TYR A 77 -7.20 4.27 15.56
C TYR A 77 -6.46 5.60 15.52
N PHE A 78 -7.08 6.63 14.96
CA PHE A 78 -6.50 7.96 14.78
C PHE A 78 -6.90 8.95 15.88
N GLN A 79 -7.60 8.52 16.93
CA GLN A 79 -8.11 9.40 17.99
C GLN A 79 -8.84 10.63 17.43
N MET A 80 -9.76 10.39 16.48
CA MET A 80 -10.54 11.44 15.87
C MET A 80 -11.61 11.97 16.82
N THR A 81 -11.95 13.24 16.67
CA THR A 81 -13.04 13.89 17.39
C THR A 81 -14.30 14.01 16.52
N PRO A 82 -15.50 14.21 17.11
CA PRO A 82 -16.71 14.49 16.33
C PRO A 82 -16.57 15.71 15.42
N ILE A 83 -15.79 16.72 15.83
CA ILE A 83 -15.52 17.94 15.05
C ILE A 83 -14.71 17.59 13.81
N TYR A 84 -13.71 16.71 13.94
CA TYR A 84 -12.89 16.26 12.81
C TYR A 84 -13.77 15.60 11.73
N VAL A 85 -14.60 14.65 12.11
CA VAL A 85 -15.52 13.95 11.18
C VAL A 85 -16.50 14.92 10.53
N LYS A 86 -17.07 15.85 11.30
CA LYS A 86 -17.98 16.87 10.80
C LYS A 86 -17.32 17.78 9.76
N GLU A 87 -16.05 18.13 9.97
CA GLU A 87 -15.32 18.96 9.03
C GLU A 87 -15.04 18.23 7.71
N VAL A 88 -14.63 16.95 7.77
CA VAL A 88 -14.49 16.11 6.55
C VAL A 88 -15.81 16.04 5.79
N ASN A 89 -16.93 15.75 6.46
CA ASN A 89 -18.25 15.72 5.83
C ASN A 89 -18.61 17.04 5.14
N ARG A 90 -18.32 18.15 5.80
CA ARG A 90 -18.57 19.49 5.27
C ARG A 90 -17.77 19.79 3.99
N ILE A 91 -16.49 19.41 3.97
CA ILE A 91 -15.58 19.71 2.86
C ILE A 91 -15.88 18.81 1.65
N HIS A 92 -16.09 17.52 1.89
CA HIS A 92 -16.20 16.51 0.84
C HIS A 92 -17.66 16.10 0.52
N ASN A 93 -18.65 16.73 1.17
CA ASN A 93 -20.06 16.38 1.03
C ASN A 93 -20.33 14.90 1.27
N THR A 94 -19.74 14.36 2.35
CA THR A 94 -19.90 12.98 2.81
C THR A 94 -20.78 12.92 4.05
N ASP A 95 -21.17 11.72 4.49
CA ASP A 95 -22.10 11.47 5.60
C ASP A 95 -21.54 10.51 6.66
N PHE A 96 -20.22 10.51 6.84
CA PHE A 96 -19.58 9.68 7.87
C PHE A 96 -20.18 9.95 9.25
N THR A 97 -20.44 8.88 9.98
CA THR A 97 -20.83 8.96 11.40
C THR A 97 -19.58 8.87 12.28
N PHE A 98 -19.66 9.43 13.50
CA PHE A 98 -18.52 9.39 14.42
C PHE A 98 -18.17 7.96 14.87
N ASP A 99 -19.13 7.03 14.90
CA ASP A 99 -18.86 5.65 15.28
C ASP A 99 -18.02 4.89 14.24
N GLN A 100 -17.99 5.35 13.00
CA GLN A 100 -17.16 4.74 11.95
C GLN A 100 -15.65 4.93 12.14
N VAL A 101 -15.20 5.82 13.04
CA VAL A 101 -13.77 6.00 13.34
C VAL A 101 -13.13 4.81 14.05
N THR A 102 -13.90 3.84 14.52
CA THR A 102 -13.44 2.58 15.09
C THR A 102 -13.23 1.49 14.03
N ASP A 103 -13.79 1.64 12.84
CA ASP A 103 -13.46 0.82 11.67
C ASP A 103 -12.19 1.36 11.00
N PHE A 104 -11.21 0.48 10.79
CA PHE A 104 -9.92 0.90 10.24
C PHE A 104 -10.03 1.56 8.87
N TYR A 105 -10.80 0.97 7.96
CA TYR A 105 -10.89 1.47 6.58
C TYR A 105 -11.64 2.81 6.53
N LYS A 106 -12.68 2.96 7.33
CA LYS A 106 -13.43 4.22 7.44
C LYS A 106 -12.62 5.31 8.13
N ALA A 107 -11.90 4.98 9.20
CA ALA A 107 -11.01 5.90 9.86
C ALA A 107 -9.89 6.39 8.93
N TYR A 108 -9.27 5.47 8.17
CA TYR A 108 -8.27 5.83 7.17
C TYR A 108 -8.86 6.71 6.06
N GLU A 109 -10.03 6.38 5.53
CA GLU A 109 -10.73 7.19 4.52
C GLU A 109 -10.99 8.62 5.02
N ILE A 110 -11.50 8.77 6.23
CA ILE A 110 -11.75 10.08 6.88
C ILE A 110 -10.42 10.85 7.05
N PHE A 111 -9.36 10.18 7.52
CA PHE A 111 -8.02 10.77 7.65
C PHE A 111 -7.48 11.25 6.32
N ASP A 112 -7.54 10.42 5.28
CA ASP A 112 -7.04 10.70 3.94
C ASP A 112 -7.79 11.87 3.29
N LEU A 113 -9.10 11.94 3.44
CA LEU A 113 -9.91 13.06 2.95
C LEU A 113 -9.50 14.39 3.62
N MET A 114 -9.20 14.39 4.92
CA MET A 114 -8.68 15.57 5.60
C MET A 114 -7.30 15.98 5.04
N GLN A 115 -6.42 15.00 4.75
CA GLN A 115 -5.12 15.29 4.12
C GLN A 115 -5.31 15.86 2.73
N LYS A 116 -6.16 15.28 1.89
CA LYS A 116 -6.46 15.79 0.54
C LYS A 116 -6.92 17.25 0.56
N ALA A 117 -7.70 17.64 1.56
CA ALA A 117 -8.20 19.01 1.69
C ALA A 117 -7.13 20.03 2.15
N HIS A 118 -6.27 19.64 3.08
CA HIS A 118 -5.41 20.60 3.80
C HIS A 118 -3.90 20.31 3.67
N ASN A 119 -3.54 19.17 3.08
CA ASN A 119 -2.17 18.68 2.90
C ASN A 119 -2.05 17.85 1.60
N PRO A 120 -2.40 18.39 0.42
CA PRO A 120 -2.45 17.62 -0.82
C PRO A 120 -1.10 17.04 -1.26
N GLU A 121 0.00 17.56 -0.73
CA GLU A 121 1.35 17.04 -0.96
C GLU A 121 1.74 15.91 0.00
N TYR A 122 0.86 15.53 0.91
CA TYR A 122 1.10 14.49 1.91
C TYR A 122 2.37 14.73 2.74
N ASN A 123 2.63 15.98 3.08
CA ASN A 123 3.74 16.37 3.94
C ASN A 123 3.47 15.89 5.38
N MET A 124 4.39 15.12 5.94
CA MET A 124 4.22 14.48 7.26
C MET A 124 4.16 15.49 8.39
N ASP A 125 4.99 16.53 8.35
CA ASP A 125 4.96 17.59 9.37
C ASP A 125 3.65 18.36 9.35
N ARG A 126 3.13 18.64 8.16
CA ARG A 126 1.81 19.27 8.00
C ARG A 126 0.69 18.38 8.51
N ALA A 127 0.76 17.07 8.24
CA ALA A 127 -0.20 16.10 8.77
C ALA A 127 -0.23 16.09 10.31
N LEU A 128 0.95 16.10 10.94
CA LEU A 128 1.06 16.17 12.40
C LEU A 128 0.50 17.49 12.97
N GLU A 129 0.73 18.61 12.29
CA GLU A 129 0.15 19.89 12.69
C GLU A 129 -1.38 19.91 12.61
N LEU A 130 -1.94 19.34 11.56
CA LEU A 130 -3.40 19.22 11.38
C LEU A 130 -4.02 18.30 12.43
N HIS A 131 -3.29 17.28 12.85
CA HIS A 131 -3.80 16.27 13.76
C HIS A 131 -3.71 16.70 15.24
N ASN A 132 -2.57 17.21 15.67
CA ASN A 132 -2.30 17.52 17.09
C ASN A 132 -1.59 18.87 17.31
N GLY A 133 -1.65 19.79 16.35
CA GLY A 133 -0.99 21.08 16.45
C GLY A 133 0.55 21.00 16.43
N LYS A 134 1.21 22.12 16.77
CA LYS A 134 2.67 22.26 16.68
C LYS A 134 3.43 21.76 17.92
N HIS A 135 3.18 20.54 18.36
CA HIS A 135 3.82 19.97 19.55
C HIS A 135 5.08 19.17 19.18
N ASN A 136 6.27 19.70 19.51
CA ASN A 136 7.55 19.03 19.19
C ASN A 136 7.70 17.63 19.81
N TRP A 137 7.17 17.40 21.02
CA TRP A 137 7.23 16.10 21.68
C TRP A 137 6.43 15.04 20.91
N TYR A 138 5.25 15.44 20.39
CA TYR A 138 4.37 14.58 19.62
C TYR A 138 5.04 14.17 18.29
N ARG A 139 5.56 15.16 17.55
CA ARG A 139 6.34 14.93 16.35
C ARG A 139 7.50 13.96 16.58
N LYS A 140 8.31 14.17 17.64
CA LYS A 140 9.41 13.27 17.98
C LYS A 140 8.95 11.84 18.25
N LYS A 141 7.80 11.66 18.93
CA LYS A 141 7.23 10.35 19.23
C LYS A 141 6.84 9.62 17.93
N VAL A 142 6.13 10.29 17.02
CA VAL A 142 5.73 9.67 15.74
C VAL A 142 6.96 9.31 14.90
N TYR A 143 7.94 10.20 14.73
CA TYR A 143 9.15 9.90 13.97
C TYR A 143 10.00 8.78 14.60
N GLN A 144 9.98 8.65 15.93
CA GLN A 144 10.63 7.51 16.59
C GLN A 144 9.93 6.19 16.26
N GLU A 145 8.59 6.18 16.24
CA GLU A 145 7.84 4.97 15.84
C GLU A 145 8.02 4.64 14.37
N MET A 146 8.10 5.62 13.48
CA MET A 146 8.47 5.38 12.06
C MET A 146 9.81 4.67 11.95
N LYS A 147 10.81 5.09 12.73
CA LYS A 147 12.12 4.43 12.77
C LYS A 147 12.01 2.98 13.25
N ASN A 148 11.20 2.72 14.27
CA ASN A 148 10.98 1.38 14.81
C ASN A 148 10.34 0.46 13.76
N ILE A 149 9.33 0.96 13.03
CA ILE A 149 8.64 0.22 11.95
C ILE A 149 9.62 -0.10 10.81
N ARG A 150 10.45 0.86 10.37
CA ARG A 150 11.46 0.61 9.33
C ARG A 150 12.48 -0.46 9.72
N ILE A 151 12.93 -0.47 10.98
CA ILE A 151 13.83 -1.51 11.49
C ILE A 151 13.13 -2.88 11.44
N TYR A 152 11.86 -2.94 11.84
CA TYR A 152 11.09 -4.19 11.78
C TYR A 152 10.94 -4.70 10.34
N GLU A 153 10.59 -3.83 9.39
CA GLU A 153 10.45 -4.20 7.97
C GLU A 153 11.79 -4.66 7.37
N ASP A 154 12.90 -4.01 7.70
CA ASP A 154 14.24 -4.44 7.28
C ASP A 154 14.59 -5.84 7.81
N MET A 155 14.30 -6.10 9.08
CA MET A 155 14.51 -7.43 9.67
C MET A 155 13.62 -8.50 9.03
N ARG A 156 12.34 -8.18 8.80
CA ARG A 156 11.37 -9.07 8.12
C ARG A 156 11.83 -9.44 6.71
N SER A 157 12.29 -8.47 5.94
CA SER A 157 12.84 -8.66 4.60
C SER A 157 14.06 -9.60 4.61
N LYS A 158 14.99 -9.41 5.56
CA LYS A 158 16.16 -10.27 5.72
C LYS A 158 15.81 -11.72 6.06
N ILE A 159 14.80 -11.93 6.90
CA ILE A 159 14.32 -13.28 7.25
C ILE A 159 13.69 -13.98 6.05
N LYS A 160 12.86 -13.28 5.26
CA LYS A 160 12.27 -13.83 4.01
C LYS A 160 13.34 -14.32 3.02
N ASN A 161 14.47 -13.62 2.93
CA ASN A 161 15.56 -13.96 2.01
C ASN A 161 16.44 -15.16 2.48
N ILE A 162 16.19 -15.70 3.67
CA ILE A 162 16.91 -16.87 4.22
C ILE A 162 16.11 -18.18 3.98
N GLN A 163 14.83 -18.09 3.68
CA GLN A 163 13.94 -19.22 3.40
C GLN A 163 13.91 -19.56 1.91
#